data_c5348d00b547a54dcbe3b1a13f41a63e
#
_entry.id   c5348d00b547a54dcbe3b1a13f41a63e
#
_cell.length_a   1.000
_cell.length_b   1.000
_cell.length_c   1.000
_cell.angle_alpha   90.00
_cell.angle_beta   90.00
_cell.angle_gamma   90.00
#
_symmetry.space_group_name_H-M   'P 1'
#
loop_
_entity.id
_entity.type
_entity.pdbx_description
1 polymer ?
#
loop_
_entity_poly.entity_id
_entity_poly.type
_entity_poly.pdbx_seq_one_letter_code
_entity_poly.pdbx_strand_id
1 'polypeptide(L)' 'MKETNSENLKSQIIKKHEVLFAKRLELESEASRLMLEINLLDAQNTLDKVSQLNQKIDDITFEMDYLKQALEAIN' A
#
# COMPACT_ATOMS: atom_id res chain seq x y z
N MET A 1 -8.23 -18.47 -26.39
CA MET A 1 -9.10 -17.32 -26.10
C MET A 1 -9.34 -17.15 -24.61
N LYS A 2 -9.83 -18.19 -23.93
CA LYS A 2 -10.04 -18.10 -22.48
C LYS A 2 -8.74 -17.89 -21.71
N GLU A 3 -7.67 -18.51 -22.17
CA GLU A 3 -6.35 -18.36 -21.56
C GLU A 3 -5.83 -16.93 -21.65
N THR A 4 -6.08 -16.28 -22.79
CA THR A 4 -5.67 -14.89 -22.99
C THR A 4 -6.39 -13.96 -22.01
N ASN A 5 -7.68 -14.17 -21.78
CA ASN A 5 -8.43 -13.36 -20.83
C ASN A 5 -7.95 -13.56 -19.41
N SER A 6 -7.65 -14.82 -19.04
CA SER A 6 -7.14 -15.14 -17.73
C SER A 6 -5.77 -14.50 -17.49
N GLU A 7 -4.89 -14.57 -18.48
CA GLU A 7 -3.56 -13.96 -18.40
C GLU A 7 -3.64 -12.45 -18.34
N ASN A 8 -4.57 -11.84 -19.10
CA ASN A 8 -4.80 -10.40 -19.01
C ASN A 8 -5.22 -9.99 -17.61
N LEU A 9 -6.13 -10.74 -17.01
CA LEU A 9 -6.61 -10.45 -15.67
C LEU A 9 -5.47 -10.57 -14.67
N LYS A 10 -4.67 -11.64 -14.75
CA LYS A 10 -3.50 -11.82 -13.90
C LYS A 10 -2.53 -10.67 -14.03
N SER A 11 -2.25 -10.26 -15.27
CA SER A 11 -1.33 -9.16 -15.54
C SER A 11 -1.83 -7.86 -14.91
N GLN A 12 -3.12 -7.57 -15.01
CA GLN A 12 -3.70 -6.39 -14.41
C GLN A 12 -3.61 -6.40 -12.90
N ILE A 13 -3.86 -7.56 -12.29
CA ILE A 13 -3.77 -7.72 -10.84
C ILE A 13 -2.33 -7.49 -10.38
N ILE A 14 -1.37 -8.08 -11.08
CA ILE A 14 0.05 -7.95 -10.72
C ILE A 14 0.49 -6.49 -10.84
N LYS A 15 0.11 -5.80 -11.91
CA LYS A 15 0.44 -4.39 -12.09
C LYS A 15 -0.16 -3.53 -10.99
N LYS A 16 -1.40 -3.76 -10.65
CA LYS A 16 -2.06 -3.01 -9.59
C LYS A 16 -1.38 -3.25 -8.25
N HIS A 17 -1.00 -4.48 -7.98
CA HIS A 17 -0.27 -4.83 -6.76
C HIS A 17 1.07 -4.09 -6.70
N GLU A 18 1.79 -4.01 -7.82
CA GLU A 18 3.07 -3.31 -7.87
C GLU A 18 2.92 -1.82 -7.59
N VAL A 19 1.87 -1.20 -8.15
CA VAL A 19 1.59 0.22 -7.91
C VAL A 19 1.28 0.46 -6.43
N LEU A 20 0.48 -0.40 -5.85
CA LEU A 20 0.14 -0.29 -4.42
C LEU A 20 1.35 -0.51 -3.53
N PHE A 21 2.20 -1.45 -3.89
CA PHE A 21 3.44 -1.72 -3.15
C PHE A 21 4.34 -0.48 -3.15
N ALA A 22 4.53 0.13 -4.32
CA ALA A 22 5.36 1.34 -4.44
C ALA A 22 4.77 2.48 -3.61
N LYS A 23 3.46 2.64 -3.65
CA LYS A 23 2.78 3.69 -2.88
C LYS A 23 2.94 3.45 -1.39
N ARG A 24 2.83 2.20 -0.94
CA ARG A 24 3.02 1.87 0.47
C ARG A 24 4.44 2.21 0.92
N LEU A 25 5.44 1.91 0.11
CA LEU A 25 6.83 2.26 0.42
C LEU A 25 7.01 3.76 0.59
N GLU A 26 6.40 4.56 -0.29
CA GLU A 26 6.46 6.01 -0.18
C GLU A 26 5.85 6.50 1.13
N LEU A 27 4.70 5.96 1.50
CA LEU A 27 4.02 6.35 2.73
C LEU A 27 4.81 5.93 3.97
N GLU A 28 5.38 4.73 3.94
CA GLU A 28 6.22 4.24 5.04
C GLU A 28 7.47 5.11 5.20
N SER A 29 8.10 5.50 4.09
CA SER A 29 9.26 6.39 4.12
C SER A 29 8.91 7.75 4.69
N GLU A 30 7.75 8.29 4.31
CA GLU A 30 7.30 9.58 4.81
C GLU A 30 7.01 9.52 6.30
N ALA A 31 6.36 8.44 6.76
CA ALA A 31 6.07 8.26 8.18
C ALA A 31 7.36 8.17 9.00
N SER A 32 8.35 7.42 8.49
CA SER A 32 9.65 7.29 9.16
C SER A 32 10.36 8.63 9.23
N ARG A 33 10.34 9.40 8.14
CA ARG A 33 10.97 10.71 8.11
C ARG A 33 10.33 11.66 9.12
N LEU A 34 9.00 11.66 9.20
CA LEU A 34 8.29 12.51 10.15
C LEU A 34 8.64 12.15 11.59
N MET A 35 8.79 10.88 11.89
CA MET A 35 9.16 10.44 13.22
C MET A 35 10.60 10.86 13.58
N LEU A 36 11.51 10.82 12.61
CA LEU A 36 12.88 11.26 12.83
C LEU A 36 12.99 12.76 13.03
N GLU A 37 12.08 13.53 12.44
CA GLU A 37 12.08 14.98 12.52
C GLU A 37 11.17 15.53 13.61
N ILE A 38 10.63 14.66 14.47
CA ILE A 38 9.66 15.07 15.48
C ILE A 38 10.25 16.13 16.40
N ASN A 39 9.47 17.18 16.63
CA ASN A 39 9.82 18.29 17.52
C ASN A 39 8.86 18.26 18.71
N LEU A 40 9.40 18.40 19.91
CA LEU A 40 8.60 18.32 21.13
C LEU A 40 7.47 19.37 21.17
N LEU A 41 7.71 20.53 20.56
CA LEU A 41 6.70 21.59 20.54
C LEU A 41 5.53 21.28 19.61
N ASP A 42 5.74 20.41 18.64
CA ASP A 42 4.75 20.07 17.61
C ASP A 42 4.52 18.56 17.52
N ALA A 43 4.89 17.84 18.59
CA ALA A 43 4.86 16.38 18.60
C ALA A 43 3.46 15.83 18.29
N GLN A 44 2.42 16.41 18.88
CA GLN A 44 1.07 15.92 18.70
C GLN A 44 0.63 16.02 17.23
N ASN A 45 0.95 17.13 16.58
CA ASN A 45 0.63 17.31 15.16
C ASN A 45 1.35 16.30 14.28
N THR A 46 2.63 16.04 14.58
CA THR A 46 3.41 15.04 13.86
C THR A 46 2.82 13.63 14.07
N LEU A 47 2.47 13.30 15.31
CA LEU A 47 1.86 12.00 15.62
C LEU A 47 0.53 11.81 14.90
N ASP A 48 -0.27 12.86 14.80
CA ASP A 48 -1.54 12.81 14.06
C ASP A 48 -1.30 12.52 12.58
N LYS A 49 -0.30 13.15 11.98
CA LYS A 49 0.06 12.92 10.59
C LYS A 49 0.55 11.49 10.37
N VAL A 50 1.40 11.00 11.28
CA VAL A 50 1.89 9.62 11.21
C VAL A 50 0.73 8.63 11.34
N SER A 51 -0.22 8.90 12.23
CA SER A 51 -1.40 8.07 12.39
C SER A 51 -2.22 7.99 11.10
N GLN A 52 -2.40 9.12 10.43
CA GLN A 52 -3.11 9.17 9.15
C GLN A 52 -2.37 8.38 8.06
N LEU A 53 -1.04 8.51 8.03
CA LEU A 53 -0.23 7.75 7.08
C LEU A 53 -0.33 6.25 7.35
N ASN A 54 -0.27 5.85 8.61
CA ASN A 54 -0.39 4.45 8.99
C ASN A 54 -1.75 3.88 8.60
N GLN A 55 -2.81 4.68 8.72
CA GLN A 55 -4.15 4.27 8.28
C GLN A 55 -4.16 3.99 6.78
N LYS A 56 -3.55 4.87 5.99
CA LYS A 56 -3.46 4.67 4.54
C LYS A 56 -2.62 3.44 4.19
N ILE A 57 -1.53 3.22 4.93
CA ILE A 57 -0.68 2.04 4.76
C ILE A 57 -1.50 0.76 5.02
N ASP A 58 -2.29 0.76 6.09
CA ASP A 58 -3.14 -0.39 6.42
C ASP A 58 -4.17 -0.65 5.33
N ASP A 59 -4.81 0.40 4.82
CA ASP A 59 -5.78 0.28 3.75
C ASP A 59 -5.16 -0.31 2.48
N ILE A 60 -3.95 0.14 2.14
CA ILE A 60 -3.22 -0.37 0.98
C ILE A 60 -2.85 -1.83 1.20
N THR A 61 -2.37 -2.17 2.39
CA THR A 61 -1.99 -3.54 2.73
C THR A 61 -3.19 -4.48 2.58
N PHE A 62 -4.34 -4.06 3.07
CA PHE A 62 -5.58 -4.83 2.92
C PHE A 62 -5.93 -5.06 1.46
N GLU A 63 -5.82 -4.01 0.65
CA GLU A 63 -6.10 -4.11 -0.78
C GLU A 63 -5.11 -5.03 -1.50
N MET A 64 -3.83 -4.96 -1.14
CA MET A 64 -2.80 -5.85 -1.67
C MET A 64 -3.10 -7.31 -1.34
N ASP A 65 -3.50 -7.58 -0.10
CA ASP A 65 -3.87 -8.93 0.32
C ASP A 65 -5.06 -9.47 -0.46
N TYR A 66 -6.04 -8.61 -0.71
CA TYR A 66 -7.21 -8.96 -1.52
C TYR A 66 -6.79 -9.32 -2.94
N LEU A 67 -5.90 -8.54 -3.54
CA LEU A 67 -5.40 -8.80 -4.89
C LEU A 67 -4.63 -10.11 -4.95
N LYS A 68 -3.85 -10.40 -3.92
CA LYS A 68 -3.11 -11.65 -3.83
C LYS A 68 -4.06 -12.85 -3.78
N GLN A 69 -5.12 -12.74 -2.99
CA GLN A 69 -6.13 -13.79 -2.91
C GLN A 69 -6.84 -13.98 -4.26
N ALA A 70 -7.14 -12.90 -4.94
CA ALA A 70 -7.76 -12.95 -6.27
C ALA A 70 -6.85 -13.64 -7.27
N LEU A 71 -5.54 -13.36 -7.21
CA LEU A 71 -4.57 -14.00 -8.08
C LEU A 71 -4.48 -15.50 -7.82
N GLU A 72 -4.49 -15.90 -6.56
CA GLU A 72 -4.49 -17.31 -6.18
C GLU A 72 -5.75 -18.04 -6.66
N ALA A 73 -6.89 -17.37 -6.62
CA ALA A 73 -8.16 -17.94 -7.06
C ALA A 73 -8.18 -18.16 -8.58
N ILE A 74 -7.46 -17.36 -9.35
CA ILE A 74 -7.37 -17.51 -10.82
C ILE A 74 -6.43 -18.65 -11.18
N ASN A 75 -5.38 -18.85 -10.41
CA ASN A 75 -4.45 -19.94 -10.64
C ASN A 75 -5.06 -21.27 -10.23
#